data_3af5bf2c4c25f8806d13803e9ffff427
#
_entry.id   3af5bf2c4c25f8806d13803e9ffff427
#
_cell.length_a   1.000
_cell.length_b   1.000
_cell.length_c   1.000
_cell.angle_alpha   90.00
_cell.angle_beta   90.00
_cell.angle_gamma   90.00
#
_symmetry.space_group_name_H-M   'P 1'
#
loop_
_entity.id
_entity.type
_entity.pdbx_description
1 polymer ?
#
loop_
_entity_poly.entity_id
_entity_poly.type
_entity_poly.pdbx_seq_one_letter_code
_entity_poly.pdbx_strand_id
1 'polypeptide(L)'
;VIGGAKIADKIEILQRFLDIADAVAVGGAMANTFLHATGLKVGKSKLEPDDLPLAKEIMHKVAEVKKERDFVFYLPQDGVVAKKLDPAAPTRIVDWSAHVIADVEAYPKRPVREASQVAEDELILDIGPFSGAFIAGMIQLAETVVWNGTMGVTETKSLQGPVGPTAHGTELLTEAMLGQFGNRPFSIVGGGDTVGFVQARGLTASFDHVSTGGGASLELMSGRKLPGVEALENK
;
A
#
# COMPACT_ATOMS: atom_id res chain seq x y z
N VAL A 1 3.11 -0.24 -6.71
CA VAL A 1 2.62 -0.23 -5.33
C VAL A 1 2.55 1.19 -4.81
N ILE A 2 1.40 1.63 -4.35
CA ILE A 2 1.15 3.01 -3.94
C ILE A 2 0.63 3.01 -2.50
N GLY A 3 1.37 3.65 -1.60
CA GLY A 3 0.97 3.88 -0.20
C GLY A 3 0.93 5.36 0.15
N GLY A 4 0.87 5.66 1.46
CA GLY A 4 0.87 7.03 1.97
C GLY A 4 -0.48 7.45 2.54
N ALA A 5 -0.69 8.76 2.74
CA ALA A 5 -1.81 9.27 3.53
C ALA A 5 -3.02 9.69 2.70
N LYS A 6 -2.81 10.45 1.62
CA LYS A 6 -3.88 11.11 0.86
C LYS A 6 -3.97 10.62 -0.58
N ILE A 7 -5.18 10.40 -1.08
CA ILE A 7 -5.42 10.04 -2.48
C ILE A 7 -5.10 11.25 -3.38
N ALA A 8 -5.55 12.45 -3.00
CA ALA A 8 -5.35 13.67 -3.76
C ALA A 8 -3.88 13.93 -4.12
N ASP A 9 -2.94 13.62 -3.23
CA ASP A 9 -1.51 13.80 -3.47
C ASP A 9 -0.93 12.86 -4.54
N LYS A 10 -1.68 11.80 -4.89
CA LYS A 10 -1.23 10.73 -5.78
C LYS A 10 -2.21 10.41 -6.91
N ILE A 11 -3.22 11.26 -7.08
CA ILE A 11 -4.30 11.03 -8.05
C ILE A 11 -3.79 10.84 -9.48
N GLU A 12 -2.86 11.67 -9.90
CA GLU A 12 -2.35 11.65 -11.28
C GLU A 12 -1.55 10.39 -11.58
N ILE A 13 -0.70 9.97 -10.63
CA ILE A 13 0.04 8.73 -10.80
C ILE A 13 -0.88 7.52 -10.72
N LEU A 14 -1.90 7.54 -9.85
CA LEU A 14 -2.91 6.49 -9.81
C LEU A 14 -3.66 6.40 -11.14
N GLN A 15 -4.15 7.51 -11.67
CA GLN A 15 -4.84 7.55 -12.96
C GLN A 15 -3.93 7.04 -14.09
N ARG A 16 -2.67 7.46 -14.11
CA ARG A 16 -1.70 6.99 -15.12
C ARG A 16 -1.47 5.49 -15.04
N PHE A 17 -1.32 4.96 -13.83
CA PHE A 17 -1.09 3.51 -13.65
C PHE A 17 -2.34 2.68 -13.94
N LEU A 18 -3.54 3.22 -13.79
CA LEU A 18 -4.74 2.55 -14.27
C LEU A 18 -4.71 2.35 -15.80
N ASP A 19 -4.03 3.25 -16.53
CA ASP A 19 -3.95 3.14 -17.98
C ASP A 19 -2.83 2.19 -18.45
N ILE A 20 -1.71 2.08 -17.72
CA ILE A 20 -0.50 1.40 -18.24
C ILE A 20 0.02 0.22 -17.40
N ALA A 21 -0.33 0.11 -16.13
CA ALA A 21 0.16 -0.97 -15.28
C ALA A 21 -0.72 -2.22 -15.40
N ASP A 22 -0.14 -3.41 -15.21
CA ASP A 22 -0.89 -4.68 -15.11
C ASP A 22 -1.54 -4.84 -13.74
N ALA A 23 -0.91 -4.27 -12.71
CA ALA A 23 -1.43 -4.30 -11.36
C ALA A 23 -1.12 -3.01 -10.58
N VAL A 24 -2.05 -2.59 -9.76
CA VAL A 24 -1.87 -1.50 -8.77
C VAL A 24 -2.31 -2.01 -7.41
N ALA A 25 -1.40 -2.02 -6.45
CA ALA A 25 -1.71 -2.29 -5.05
C ALA A 25 -1.67 -0.99 -4.23
N VAL A 26 -2.69 -0.78 -3.42
CA VAL A 26 -2.82 0.41 -2.57
C VAL A 26 -2.63 0.02 -1.11
N GLY A 27 -1.89 0.83 -0.36
CA GLY A 27 -1.65 0.66 1.08
C GLY A 27 -1.61 1.99 1.83
N GLY A 28 -1.14 1.96 3.06
CA GLY A 28 -1.07 3.12 3.92
C GLY A 28 -2.44 3.68 4.30
N ALA A 29 -2.49 4.88 4.87
CA ALA A 29 -3.74 5.49 5.32
C ALA A 29 -4.69 5.84 4.16
N MET A 30 -4.20 6.04 2.94
CA MET A 30 -5.06 6.23 1.77
C MET A 30 -5.92 5.00 1.48
N ALA A 31 -5.43 3.79 1.78
CA ALA A 31 -6.23 2.57 1.65
C ALA A 31 -7.48 2.61 2.54
N ASN A 32 -7.40 3.23 3.74
CA ASN A 32 -8.56 3.37 4.62
C ASN A 32 -9.67 4.20 3.98
N THR A 33 -9.33 5.22 3.19
CA THR A 33 -10.32 6.04 2.44
C THR A 33 -11.01 5.19 1.37
N PHE A 34 -10.26 4.37 0.62
CA PHE A 34 -10.85 3.43 -0.34
C PHE A 34 -11.73 2.38 0.35
N LEU A 35 -11.23 1.77 1.43
CA LEU A 35 -11.98 0.77 2.20
C LEU A 35 -13.27 1.35 2.78
N HIS A 36 -13.20 2.57 3.31
CA HIS A 36 -14.39 3.26 3.81
C HIS A 36 -15.39 3.57 2.68
N ALA A 37 -14.91 3.94 1.49
CA ALA A 37 -15.74 4.17 0.32
C ALA A 37 -16.48 2.89 -0.15
N THR A 38 -15.96 1.68 0.16
CA THR A 38 -16.65 0.40 -0.08
C THR A 38 -17.64 0.04 1.02
N GLY A 39 -17.75 0.83 2.08
CA GLY A 39 -18.64 0.58 3.21
C GLY A 39 -17.98 -0.13 4.40
N LEU A 40 -16.67 -0.38 4.35
CA LEU A 40 -15.95 -0.95 5.49
C LEU A 40 -15.88 0.07 6.64
N LYS A 41 -16.13 -0.41 7.87
CA LYS A 41 -15.88 0.38 9.07
C LYS A 41 -14.39 0.37 9.38
N VAL A 42 -13.78 1.54 9.43
CA VAL A 42 -12.32 1.70 9.64
C VAL A 42 -11.98 2.24 11.04
N GLY A 43 -12.94 2.27 11.96
CA GLY A 43 -12.76 2.76 13.33
C GLY A 43 -12.26 4.21 13.37
N LYS A 44 -11.23 4.45 14.20
CA LYS A 44 -10.53 5.74 14.29
C LYS A 44 -9.37 5.89 13.32
N SER A 45 -9.26 5.01 12.33
CA SER A 45 -8.19 5.06 11.34
C SER A 45 -8.15 6.41 10.64
N LYS A 46 -6.93 6.86 10.33
CA LYS A 46 -6.77 8.05 9.49
C LYS A 46 -7.42 7.81 8.14
N LEU A 47 -8.31 8.67 7.76
CA LEU A 47 -8.91 8.76 6.42
C LEU A 47 -9.11 10.23 6.07
N GLU A 48 -9.25 10.53 4.79
CA GLU A 48 -9.52 11.88 4.30
C GLU A 48 -10.97 11.91 3.74
N PRO A 49 -11.93 12.49 4.48
CA PRO A 49 -13.33 12.53 4.05
C PRO A 49 -13.54 13.24 2.70
N ASP A 50 -12.74 14.28 2.43
CA ASP A 50 -12.80 15.05 1.19
C ASP A 50 -12.33 14.24 -0.02
N ASP A 51 -11.55 13.18 0.19
CA ASP A 51 -11.06 12.26 -0.86
C ASP A 51 -12.06 11.11 -1.15
N LEU A 52 -13.17 10.98 -0.42
CA LEU A 52 -14.15 9.91 -0.66
C LEU A 52 -14.78 9.93 -2.07
N PRO A 53 -15.18 11.08 -2.62
CA PRO A 53 -15.66 11.16 -4.00
C PRO A 53 -14.59 10.67 -4.99
N LEU A 54 -13.35 11.08 -4.76
CA LEU A 54 -12.20 10.71 -5.59
C LEU A 54 -11.91 9.20 -5.53
N ALA A 55 -11.97 8.60 -4.34
CA ALA A 55 -11.84 7.15 -4.18
C ALA A 55 -12.90 6.39 -5.00
N LYS A 56 -14.16 6.85 -4.98
CA LYS A 56 -15.25 6.26 -5.76
C LYS A 56 -15.04 6.42 -7.26
N GLU A 57 -14.57 7.57 -7.71
CA GLU A 57 -14.24 7.83 -9.12
C GLU A 57 -13.14 6.87 -9.61
N ILE A 58 -12.05 6.73 -8.85
CA ILE A 58 -10.97 5.78 -9.16
C ILE A 58 -11.51 4.35 -9.23
N MET A 59 -12.33 3.93 -8.27
CA MET A 59 -12.91 2.59 -8.27
C MET A 59 -13.84 2.36 -9.46
N HIS A 60 -14.57 3.37 -9.90
CA HIS A 60 -15.37 3.30 -11.13
C HIS A 60 -14.46 3.12 -12.35
N LYS A 61 -13.41 3.93 -12.48
CA LYS A 61 -12.41 3.78 -13.56
C LYS A 61 -11.76 2.40 -13.55
N VAL A 62 -11.43 1.86 -12.38
CA VAL A 62 -10.94 0.48 -12.23
C VAL A 62 -11.91 -0.54 -12.81
N ALA A 63 -13.21 -0.37 -12.54
CA ALA A 63 -14.23 -1.29 -13.07
C ALA A 63 -14.32 -1.21 -14.60
N GLU A 64 -14.13 -0.04 -15.21
CA GLU A 64 -14.09 0.11 -16.67
C GLU A 64 -12.82 -0.54 -17.25
N VAL A 65 -11.65 -0.24 -16.70
CA VAL A 65 -10.38 -0.84 -17.17
C VAL A 65 -10.43 -2.38 -17.14
N LYS A 66 -11.03 -2.97 -16.11
CA LYS A 66 -11.20 -4.44 -16.00
C LYS A 66 -12.12 -5.06 -17.06
N LYS A 67 -12.94 -4.26 -17.74
CA LYS A 67 -13.73 -4.75 -18.88
C LYS A 67 -12.92 -4.81 -20.17
N GLU A 68 -11.87 -3.98 -20.27
CA GLU A 68 -11.08 -3.80 -21.48
C GLU A 68 -9.83 -4.67 -21.50
N ARG A 69 -9.26 -4.96 -20.32
CA ARG A 69 -8.04 -5.76 -20.18
C ARG A 69 -7.93 -6.45 -18.83
N ASP A 70 -7.07 -7.46 -18.75
CA ASP A 70 -6.66 -8.05 -17.48
C ASP A 70 -5.90 -7.00 -16.65
N PHE A 71 -6.45 -6.69 -15.49
CA PHE A 71 -5.92 -5.68 -14.60
C PHE A 71 -6.24 -6.01 -13.14
N VAL A 72 -5.25 -5.88 -12.27
CA VAL A 72 -5.43 -6.08 -10.84
C VAL A 72 -5.38 -4.73 -10.12
N PHE A 73 -6.48 -4.34 -9.49
CA PHE A 73 -6.47 -3.27 -8.49
C PHE A 73 -6.70 -3.91 -7.13
N TYR A 74 -5.70 -3.83 -6.27
CA TYR A 74 -5.70 -4.51 -4.99
C TYR A 74 -5.83 -3.52 -3.83
N LEU A 75 -6.85 -3.69 -3.03
CA LEU A 75 -7.02 -3.05 -1.72
C LEU A 75 -6.74 -4.08 -0.63
N PRO A 76 -6.15 -3.69 0.50
CA PRO A 76 -5.89 -4.60 1.60
C PRO A 76 -7.16 -5.32 2.06
N GLN A 77 -7.04 -6.60 2.35
CA GLN A 77 -8.13 -7.46 2.78
C GLN A 77 -8.04 -7.81 4.26
N ASP A 78 -6.91 -7.51 4.87
CA ASP A 78 -6.65 -7.59 6.29
C ASP A 78 -5.75 -6.44 6.72
N GLY A 79 -5.67 -6.19 8.01
CA GLY A 79 -4.86 -5.14 8.58
C GLY A 79 -4.41 -5.41 10.00
N VAL A 80 -3.33 -4.75 10.37
CA VAL A 80 -2.84 -4.69 11.74
C VAL A 80 -3.52 -3.50 12.42
N VAL A 81 -4.24 -3.75 13.50
CA VAL A 81 -4.95 -2.72 14.24
C VAL A 81 -4.46 -2.61 15.68
N ALA A 82 -4.56 -1.40 16.22
CA ALA A 82 -4.34 -1.11 17.63
C ALA A 82 -5.25 0.04 18.09
N LYS A 83 -5.44 0.19 19.41
CA LYS A 83 -6.23 1.30 19.98
C LYS A 83 -5.50 2.64 19.97
N LYS A 84 -4.18 2.63 19.83
CA LYS A 84 -3.34 3.82 19.78
C LYS A 84 -2.07 3.56 18.96
N LEU A 85 -1.50 4.60 18.42
CA LEU A 85 -0.20 4.58 17.76
C LEU A 85 0.91 4.66 18.83
N ASP A 86 1.31 3.50 19.34
CA ASP A 86 2.32 3.36 20.38
C ASP A 86 3.04 2.01 20.15
N PRO A 87 4.37 1.96 20.12
CA PRO A 87 5.10 0.71 19.88
C PRO A 87 4.84 -0.38 20.94
N ALA A 88 4.39 0.01 22.14
CA ALA A 88 4.02 -0.93 23.20
C ALA A 88 2.52 -1.30 23.19
N ALA A 89 1.72 -0.71 22.30
CA ALA A 89 0.30 -1.03 22.22
C ALA A 89 0.12 -2.47 21.71
N PRO A 90 -0.77 -3.25 22.31
CA PRO A 90 -1.16 -4.54 21.76
C PRO A 90 -1.75 -4.36 20.37
N THR A 91 -1.27 -5.15 19.42
CA THR A 91 -1.81 -5.20 18.07
C THR A 91 -2.60 -6.50 17.88
N ARG A 92 -3.55 -6.47 16.96
CA ARG A 92 -4.22 -7.67 16.46
C ARG A 92 -4.40 -7.58 14.95
N ILE A 93 -4.60 -8.72 14.31
CA ILE A 93 -4.91 -8.81 12.88
C ILE A 93 -6.43 -8.86 12.74
N VAL A 94 -6.95 -8.05 11.82
CA VAL A 94 -8.35 -8.07 11.40
C VAL A 94 -8.40 -8.44 9.93
N ASP A 95 -9.10 -9.52 9.61
CA ASP A 95 -9.42 -9.94 8.24
C ASP A 95 -10.87 -9.57 7.94
N TRP A 96 -11.07 -8.58 7.07
CA TRP A 96 -12.39 -8.13 6.66
C TRP A 96 -12.85 -8.70 5.33
N SER A 97 -12.02 -9.49 4.67
CA SER A 97 -12.34 -10.09 3.37
C SER A 97 -13.11 -11.39 3.49
N ALA A 98 -13.18 -11.97 4.69
CA ALA A 98 -13.70 -13.30 4.96
C ALA A 98 -13.06 -14.42 4.08
N HIS A 99 -11.85 -14.19 3.59
CA HIS A 99 -11.13 -15.19 2.78
C HIS A 99 -10.72 -16.41 3.56
N VAL A 100 -10.61 -16.28 4.87
CA VAL A 100 -10.25 -17.38 5.73
C VAL A 100 -11.55 -17.99 6.23
N ILE A 101 -12.10 -18.96 5.50
CA ILE A 101 -12.99 -19.96 6.07
C ILE A 101 -14.47 -19.51 6.18
N ALA A 102 -14.98 -18.71 5.24
CA ALA A 102 -16.42 -18.42 5.21
C ALA A 102 -17.31 -19.67 4.97
N ASP A 103 -16.75 -20.72 4.39
CA ASP A 103 -17.53 -21.89 3.92
C ASP A 103 -17.13 -23.22 4.55
N VAL A 104 -16.41 -23.22 5.67
CA VAL A 104 -16.07 -24.48 6.30
C VAL A 104 -17.07 -24.78 7.39
N GLU A 105 -18.09 -25.55 7.04
CA GLU A 105 -19.01 -26.20 8.00
C GLU A 105 -18.26 -26.93 9.15
N ALA A 106 -16.97 -27.26 8.94
CA ALA A 106 -16.11 -27.88 9.92
C ALA A 106 -15.72 -26.97 11.11
N TYR A 107 -15.94 -25.63 11.03
CA TYR A 107 -15.60 -24.72 12.12
C TYR A 107 -16.77 -23.84 12.59
N PRO A 108 -17.92 -24.40 12.93
CA PRO A 108 -19.13 -23.62 13.24
C PRO A 108 -19.03 -22.78 14.53
N LYS A 109 -17.93 -22.91 15.29
CA LYS A 109 -17.77 -22.27 16.61
C LYS A 109 -16.81 -21.10 16.65
N ARG A 110 -16.18 -20.72 15.54
CA ARG A 110 -15.40 -19.49 15.53
C ARG A 110 -16.32 -18.30 15.32
N PRO A 111 -16.33 -17.31 16.23
CA PRO A 111 -17.04 -16.06 15.99
C PRO A 111 -16.25 -15.22 14.94
N VAL A 112 -16.27 -15.69 13.69
CA VAL A 112 -15.56 -15.05 12.55
C VAL A 112 -16.04 -13.63 12.37
N ARG A 113 -17.28 -13.31 12.71
CA ARG A 113 -17.87 -11.99 12.52
C ARG A 113 -17.32 -10.93 13.47
N GLU A 114 -16.97 -11.24 14.69
CA GLU A 114 -16.39 -10.25 15.63
C GLU A 114 -14.90 -10.03 15.37
N ALA A 115 -14.16 -11.06 14.96
CA ALA A 115 -12.75 -10.94 14.60
C ALA A 115 -12.52 -10.26 13.24
N SER A 116 -13.54 -10.14 12.40
CA SER A 116 -13.45 -9.56 11.05
C SER A 116 -13.79 -8.07 10.98
N GLN A 117 -14.01 -7.40 12.10
CA GLN A 117 -14.37 -5.99 12.14
C GLN A 117 -13.33 -5.19 12.90
N VAL A 118 -13.00 -4.03 12.34
CA VAL A 118 -12.25 -2.98 13.04
C VAL A 118 -13.20 -2.36 14.07
N ALA A 119 -12.79 -2.34 15.35
CA ALA A 119 -13.59 -1.73 16.40
C ALA A 119 -13.61 -0.20 16.28
N GLU A 120 -14.64 0.44 16.85
CA GLU A 120 -14.79 1.88 16.75
C GLU A 120 -13.63 2.66 17.37
N ASP A 121 -12.95 2.09 18.37
CA ASP A 121 -11.80 2.68 19.07
C ASP A 121 -10.43 2.26 18.52
N GLU A 122 -10.39 1.50 17.42
CA GLU A 122 -9.16 1.01 16.80
C GLU A 122 -8.76 1.81 15.57
N LEU A 123 -7.46 1.74 15.27
CA LEU A 123 -6.78 2.34 14.12
C LEU A 123 -6.18 1.21 13.27
N ILE A 124 -6.38 1.22 11.97
CA ILE A 124 -5.62 0.41 11.03
C ILE A 124 -4.26 1.09 10.85
N LEU A 125 -3.19 0.41 11.22
CA LEU A 125 -1.83 0.95 11.28
C LEU A 125 -0.88 0.34 10.25
N ASP A 126 -1.23 -0.84 9.71
CA ASP A 126 -0.48 -1.50 8.63
C ASP A 126 -1.42 -2.43 7.86
N ILE A 127 -1.02 -2.82 6.66
CA ILE A 127 -1.65 -3.95 5.97
C ILE A 127 -1.40 -5.24 6.77
N GLY A 128 -2.32 -6.18 6.68
CA GLY A 128 -2.17 -7.45 7.35
C GLY A 128 -1.25 -8.43 6.60
N PRO A 129 -0.93 -9.57 7.23
CA PRO A 129 0.00 -10.54 6.66
C PRO A 129 -0.52 -11.18 5.35
N PHE A 130 -1.83 -11.36 5.21
CA PHE A 130 -2.40 -11.88 3.97
C PHE A 130 -2.22 -10.87 2.82
N SER A 131 -2.55 -9.61 3.05
CA SER A 131 -2.37 -8.53 2.07
C SER A 131 -0.91 -8.35 1.69
N GLY A 132 -0.02 -8.37 2.67
CA GLY A 132 1.42 -8.30 2.44
C GLY A 132 1.94 -9.45 1.59
N ALA A 133 1.54 -10.69 1.90
CA ALA A 133 1.91 -11.87 1.13
C ALA A 133 1.35 -11.84 -0.30
N PHE A 134 0.11 -11.37 -0.48
CA PHE A 134 -0.49 -11.23 -1.79
C PHE A 134 0.27 -10.22 -2.66
N ILE A 135 0.58 -9.04 -2.11
CA ILE A 135 1.36 -8.02 -2.82
C ILE A 135 2.78 -8.53 -3.11
N ALA A 136 3.43 -9.21 -2.16
CA ALA A 136 4.73 -9.82 -2.38
C ALA A 136 4.68 -10.86 -3.52
N GLY A 137 3.62 -11.66 -3.60
CA GLY A 137 3.37 -12.58 -4.70
C GLY A 137 3.23 -11.88 -6.05
N MET A 138 2.48 -10.76 -6.11
CA MET A 138 2.40 -9.94 -7.34
C MET A 138 3.77 -9.39 -7.76
N ILE A 139 4.57 -8.93 -6.80
CA ILE A 139 5.93 -8.42 -7.05
C ILE A 139 6.81 -9.52 -7.69
N GLN A 140 6.68 -10.78 -7.24
CA GLN A 140 7.43 -11.90 -7.80
C GLN A 140 7.09 -12.20 -9.26
N LEU A 141 5.91 -11.81 -9.73
CA LEU A 141 5.45 -12.01 -11.11
C LEU A 141 5.78 -10.81 -12.00
N ALA A 142 6.18 -9.68 -11.42
CA ALA A 142 6.42 -8.44 -12.14
C ALA A 142 7.85 -8.38 -12.73
N GLU A 143 7.99 -7.78 -13.90
CA GLU A 143 9.28 -7.41 -14.47
C GLU A 143 9.78 -6.09 -13.92
N THR A 144 8.86 -5.14 -13.70
CA THR A 144 9.14 -3.80 -13.15
C THR A 144 8.16 -3.45 -12.06
N VAL A 145 8.66 -2.94 -10.94
CA VAL A 145 7.84 -2.46 -9.83
C VAL A 145 8.19 -1.02 -9.50
N VAL A 146 7.16 -0.18 -9.50
CA VAL A 146 7.24 1.18 -8.95
C VAL A 146 6.61 1.18 -7.57
N TRP A 147 7.35 1.62 -6.58
CA TRP A 147 6.89 1.72 -5.20
C TRP A 147 6.97 3.15 -4.69
N ASN A 148 5.84 3.69 -4.25
CA ASN A 148 5.75 5.05 -3.71
C ASN A 148 4.78 5.13 -2.53
N GLY A 149 5.31 5.27 -1.34
CA GLY A 149 4.57 5.33 -0.08
C GLY A 149 4.59 4.01 0.70
N THR A 150 4.71 4.12 2.02
CA THR A 150 4.72 2.99 2.95
C THR A 150 3.35 2.33 3.07
N MET A 151 3.32 1.04 3.42
CA MET A 151 2.07 0.27 3.56
C MET A 151 1.43 0.43 4.92
N GLY A 152 2.22 0.83 5.90
CA GLY A 152 1.80 1.11 7.27
C GLY A 152 2.61 2.23 7.87
N VAL A 153 2.50 2.42 9.18
CA VAL A 153 3.21 3.45 9.95
C VAL A 153 4.62 2.95 10.27
N THR A 154 5.60 3.50 9.56
CA THR A 154 7.01 3.08 9.65
C THR A 154 7.81 3.85 10.71
N GLU A 155 7.27 4.97 11.22
CA GLU A 155 7.92 5.83 12.21
C GLU A 155 7.86 5.25 13.62
N THR A 156 7.03 4.24 13.85
CA THR A 156 6.92 3.56 15.14
C THR A 156 8.17 2.71 15.36
N LYS A 157 8.97 3.08 16.35
CA LYS A 157 10.20 2.35 16.69
C LYS A 157 9.88 0.95 17.20
N SER A 158 10.67 -0.01 16.77
CA SER A 158 10.59 -1.36 17.33
C SER A 158 11.07 -1.37 18.78
N LEU A 159 10.40 -2.18 19.62
CA LEU A 159 10.88 -2.53 20.96
C LEU A 159 11.81 -3.74 20.90
N GLN A 160 11.65 -4.60 19.90
CA GLN A 160 12.42 -5.82 19.69
C GLN A 160 12.60 -6.05 18.18
N GLY A 161 13.80 -5.83 17.70
CA GLY A 161 14.13 -6.04 16.28
C GLY A 161 14.15 -4.75 15.44
N PRO A 162 14.47 -4.86 14.16
CA PRO A 162 14.73 -3.73 13.28
C PRO A 162 13.48 -3.04 12.74
N VAL A 163 12.30 -3.68 12.82
CA VAL A 163 11.05 -3.21 12.24
C VAL A 163 10.01 -3.01 13.33
N GLY A 164 9.34 -1.88 13.34
CA GLY A 164 8.23 -1.58 14.25
C GLY A 164 7.01 -2.45 14.00
N PRO A 165 6.10 -2.58 14.97
CA PRO A 165 4.95 -3.48 14.89
C PRO A 165 3.94 -3.13 13.78
N THR A 166 4.07 -1.96 13.19
CA THR A 166 3.18 -1.41 12.17
C THR A 166 3.91 -1.15 10.83
N ALA A 167 5.06 -1.77 10.63
CA ALA A 167 5.89 -1.61 9.43
C ALA A 167 6.18 -2.96 8.73
N HIS A 168 5.55 -4.05 9.18
CA HIS A 168 5.80 -5.40 8.61
C HIS A 168 5.34 -5.51 7.17
N GLY A 169 4.23 -4.86 6.80
CA GLY A 169 3.78 -4.81 5.42
C GLY A 169 4.81 -4.13 4.51
N THR A 170 5.38 -3.01 4.97
CA THR A 170 6.43 -2.29 4.24
C THR A 170 7.72 -3.11 4.13
N GLU A 171 8.10 -3.82 5.19
CA GLU A 171 9.26 -4.70 5.18
C GLU A 171 9.10 -5.86 4.21
N LEU A 172 7.96 -6.54 4.24
CA LEU A 172 7.69 -7.67 3.37
C LEU A 172 7.76 -7.28 1.87
N LEU A 173 7.26 -6.08 1.54
CA LEU A 173 7.41 -5.53 0.18
C LEU A 173 8.87 -5.26 -0.16
N THR A 174 9.63 -4.71 0.77
CA THR A 174 11.07 -4.47 0.61
C THR A 174 11.80 -5.78 0.30
N GLU A 175 11.55 -6.82 1.07
CA GLU A 175 12.13 -8.15 0.89
C GLU A 175 11.74 -8.76 -0.47
N ALA A 176 10.48 -8.61 -0.88
CA ALA A 176 10.00 -9.09 -2.18
C ALA A 176 10.70 -8.36 -3.34
N MET A 177 10.83 -7.04 -3.27
CA MET A 177 11.51 -6.25 -4.30
C MET A 177 13.01 -6.53 -4.40
N LEU A 178 13.63 -6.97 -3.30
CA LEU A 178 15.02 -7.39 -3.27
C LEU A 178 15.24 -8.86 -3.69
N GLY A 179 14.18 -9.56 -4.08
CA GLY A 179 14.24 -10.93 -4.60
C GLY A 179 14.41 -12.00 -3.53
N GLN A 180 14.08 -11.70 -2.24
CA GLN A 180 14.23 -12.69 -1.17
C GLN A 180 13.24 -13.86 -1.28
N PHE A 181 12.18 -13.71 -2.07
CA PHE A 181 11.18 -14.76 -2.29
C PHE A 181 11.27 -15.41 -3.68
N GLY A 182 12.27 -15.05 -4.50
CA GLY A 182 12.46 -15.61 -5.84
C GLY A 182 12.87 -14.58 -6.86
N ASN A 183 11.97 -14.18 -7.78
CA ASN A 183 12.29 -13.19 -8.80
C ASN A 183 12.54 -11.80 -8.18
N ARG A 184 13.57 -11.12 -8.71
CA ARG A 184 13.86 -9.73 -8.39
C ARG A 184 13.44 -8.84 -9.56
N PRO A 185 12.38 -8.04 -9.44
CA PRO A 185 11.97 -7.11 -10.48
C PRO A 185 12.95 -5.94 -10.62
N PHE A 186 12.92 -5.25 -11.74
CA PHE A 186 13.49 -3.92 -11.83
C PHE A 186 12.73 -2.97 -10.91
N SER A 187 13.43 -2.40 -9.95
CA SER A 187 12.83 -1.75 -8.78
C SER A 187 13.03 -0.23 -8.77
N ILE A 188 11.92 0.51 -8.78
CA ILE A 188 11.91 1.97 -8.68
C ILE A 188 11.24 2.38 -7.38
N VAL A 189 11.97 3.06 -6.51
CA VAL A 189 11.48 3.54 -5.22
C VAL A 189 11.40 5.06 -5.22
N GLY A 190 10.26 5.59 -4.81
CA GLY A 190 10.02 7.03 -4.69
C GLY A 190 9.16 7.39 -3.47
N GLY A 191 9.07 8.70 -3.21
CA GLY A 191 8.33 9.22 -2.05
C GLY A 191 9.20 9.31 -0.79
N GLY A 192 9.07 10.43 -0.06
CA GLY A 192 9.94 10.76 1.07
C GLY A 192 9.95 9.68 2.16
N ASP A 193 8.77 9.21 2.58
CA ASP A 193 8.63 8.21 3.64
C ASP A 193 9.23 6.87 3.22
N THR A 194 9.01 6.45 1.97
CA THR A 194 9.55 5.21 1.43
C THR A 194 11.07 5.26 1.33
N VAL A 195 11.58 6.35 0.76
CA VAL A 195 13.03 6.58 0.63
C VAL A 195 13.67 6.65 2.01
N GLY A 196 13.05 7.36 2.96
CA GLY A 196 13.49 7.42 4.35
C GLY A 196 13.57 6.06 5.01
N PHE A 197 12.56 5.20 4.80
CA PHE A 197 12.55 3.83 5.30
C PHE A 197 13.69 2.99 4.71
N VAL A 198 13.86 3.04 3.39
CA VAL A 198 14.93 2.32 2.68
C VAL A 198 16.32 2.79 3.12
N GLN A 199 16.52 4.12 3.28
CA GLN A 199 17.77 4.70 3.76
C GLN A 199 18.10 4.29 5.20
N ALA A 200 17.10 4.34 6.09
CA ALA A 200 17.26 3.94 7.50
C ALA A 200 17.67 2.46 7.64
N ARG A 201 17.34 1.63 6.66
CA ARG A 201 17.71 0.20 6.55
C ARG A 201 19.04 -0.03 5.83
N GLY A 202 19.69 1.02 5.32
CA GLY A 202 20.93 0.91 4.54
C GLY A 202 20.76 0.22 3.18
N LEU A 203 19.54 0.18 2.64
CA LEU A 203 19.18 -0.60 1.45
C LEU A 203 19.15 0.21 0.16
N THR A 204 19.50 1.48 0.19
CA THR A 204 19.40 2.37 -0.99
C THR A 204 20.11 1.81 -2.22
N ALA A 205 21.32 1.26 -2.06
CA ALA A 205 22.08 0.67 -3.16
C ALA A 205 21.56 -0.69 -3.64
N SER A 206 20.58 -1.27 -2.96
CA SER A 206 20.01 -2.58 -3.29
C SER A 206 18.85 -2.48 -4.29
N PHE A 207 18.33 -1.29 -4.52
CA PHE A 207 17.30 -1.01 -5.53
C PHE A 207 17.91 -0.49 -6.81
N ASP A 208 17.26 -0.73 -7.95
CA ASP A 208 17.77 -0.27 -9.25
C ASP A 208 17.68 1.24 -9.39
N HIS A 209 16.63 1.86 -8.84
CA HIS A 209 16.49 3.31 -8.77
C HIS A 209 15.80 3.76 -7.49
N VAL A 210 16.45 4.65 -6.73
CA VAL A 210 15.85 5.33 -5.57
C VAL A 210 15.79 6.82 -5.86
N SER A 211 14.58 7.33 -6.05
CA SER A 211 14.38 8.73 -6.38
C SER A 211 14.34 9.60 -5.15
N THR A 212 15.29 10.53 -5.04
CA THR A 212 15.29 11.58 -4.03
C THR A 212 14.46 12.80 -4.46
N GLY A 213 13.93 12.80 -5.68
CA GLY A 213 13.23 13.92 -6.30
C GLY A 213 11.78 14.13 -5.84
N GLY A 214 11.27 13.34 -4.86
CA GLY A 214 9.96 13.53 -4.25
C GLY A 214 8.83 13.77 -5.28
N GLY A 215 8.29 14.99 -5.34
CA GLY A 215 7.21 15.38 -6.26
C GLY A 215 7.58 15.26 -7.74
N ALA A 216 8.80 15.64 -8.13
CA ALA A 216 9.24 15.55 -9.53
C ALA A 216 9.20 14.10 -10.06
N SER A 217 9.50 13.12 -9.23
CA SER A 217 9.38 11.71 -9.62
C SER A 217 7.93 11.32 -9.88
N LEU A 218 7.01 11.78 -9.02
CA LEU A 218 5.58 11.55 -9.20
C LEU A 218 5.07 12.21 -10.48
N GLU A 219 5.48 13.46 -10.74
CA GLU A 219 5.14 14.18 -11.96
C GLU A 219 5.65 13.46 -13.21
N LEU A 220 6.90 13.02 -13.21
CA LEU A 220 7.46 12.27 -14.34
C LEU A 220 6.70 10.95 -14.56
N MET A 221 6.43 10.20 -13.50
CA MET A 221 5.70 8.94 -13.58
C MET A 221 4.23 9.13 -13.96
N SER A 222 3.63 10.31 -13.67
CA SER A 222 2.29 10.66 -14.15
C SER A 222 2.25 11.05 -15.63
N GLY A 223 3.42 11.11 -16.29
CA GLY A 223 3.57 11.49 -17.69
C GLY A 223 3.69 13.00 -17.91
N ARG A 224 3.85 13.78 -16.84
CA ARG A 224 4.10 15.21 -16.97
C ARG A 224 5.53 15.46 -17.42
N LYS A 225 5.69 16.47 -18.23
CA LYS A 225 7.00 16.99 -18.61
C LYS A 225 7.58 17.80 -17.45
N LEU A 226 8.84 17.53 -17.11
CA LEU A 226 9.54 18.28 -16.09
C LEU A 226 10.25 19.50 -16.71
N PRO A 227 9.98 20.73 -16.28
CA PRO A 227 10.57 21.93 -16.86
C PRO A 227 12.11 21.91 -16.83
N GLY A 228 12.71 21.33 -15.79
CA GLY A 228 14.17 21.18 -15.68
C GLY A 228 14.75 20.20 -16.71
N VAL A 229 14.03 19.13 -17.06
CA VAL A 229 14.45 18.18 -18.10
C VAL A 229 14.28 18.81 -19.49
N GLU A 230 13.12 19.44 -19.78
CA GLU A 230 12.88 20.11 -21.05
C GLU A 230 13.91 21.23 -21.32
N ALA A 231 14.34 21.94 -20.28
CA ALA A 231 15.38 22.96 -20.42
C ALA A 231 16.75 22.39 -20.82
N LEU A 232 17.02 21.12 -20.50
CA LEU A 232 18.25 20.42 -20.90
C LEU A 232 18.15 19.80 -22.28
N GLU A 233 16.97 19.37 -22.72
CA GLU A 233 16.73 18.79 -24.05
C GLU A 233 16.77 19.85 -25.16
N ASN A 234 16.48 21.12 -24.85
CA ASN A 234 16.46 22.23 -25.79
C ASN A 234 17.82 22.91 -25.94
N LYS A 235 18.92 22.29 -25.58
CA LYS A 235 20.30 22.67 -25.88
C LYS A 235 20.87 21.73 -26.92
#